data_cf62a2ae090c2b868f7f7780c173c8af
#
_entry.id   cf62a2ae090c2b868f7f7780c173c8af
#
_cell.length_a   1.000
_cell.length_b   1.000
_cell.length_c   1.000
_cell.angle_alpha   90.00
_cell.angle_beta   90.00
_cell.angle_gamma   90.00
#
_symmetry.space_group_name_H-M   'P 1'
#
loop_
_entity.id
_entity.type
_entity.pdbx_description
1 polymer ?
#
loop_
_entity_poly.entity_id
_entity_poly.type
_entity_poly.pdbx_seq_one_letter_code
_entity_poly.pdbx_strand_id
1 'polypeptide(L)'
;ALVNEFINKYQLHYKVQLIASHGHTTFHVPSKKMTAQLGNGAAIAAETGIPVVSNLRALDVAFGGQGAPIVPVGDKLLFAEYNYCLNIGGIANISSTRHSEYISFDICPANRVLNMLAEKIGKEYDNNGDIARSGTIKTDLLQKLNVLDYYAQAYPKSLANSFGTD
;
A
#
# COMPACT_ATOMS: atom_id res chain seq x y z
N ALA A 1 -21.24 6.67 10.61
CA ALA A 1 -22.15 6.75 9.46
C ALA A 1 -21.95 5.58 8.49
N LEU A 2 -20.93 5.57 7.60
CA LEU A 2 -20.79 4.54 6.55
C LEU A 2 -20.72 3.09 7.09
N VAL A 3 -20.04 2.86 8.21
CA VAL A 3 -19.99 1.51 8.83
C VAL A 3 -21.36 1.06 9.29
N ASN A 4 -22.12 1.92 9.95
CA ASN A 4 -23.47 1.62 10.40
C ASN A 4 -24.44 1.38 9.21
N GLU A 5 -24.30 2.17 8.15
CA GLU A 5 -25.05 1.97 6.91
C GLU A 5 -24.73 0.62 6.26
N PHE A 6 -23.45 0.25 6.23
CA PHE A 6 -23.01 -1.06 5.73
C PHE A 6 -23.59 -2.22 6.55
N ILE A 7 -23.49 -2.12 7.90
CA ILE A 7 -24.04 -3.12 8.81
C ILE A 7 -25.55 -3.27 8.60
N ASN A 8 -26.28 -2.15 8.51
CA ASN A 8 -27.71 -2.15 8.25
C ASN A 8 -28.06 -2.76 6.89
N LYS A 9 -27.37 -2.32 5.83
CA LYS A 9 -27.63 -2.77 4.46
C LYS A 9 -27.46 -4.28 4.31
N TYR A 10 -26.46 -4.86 4.95
CA TYR A 10 -26.14 -6.28 4.83
C TYR A 10 -26.64 -7.13 6.01
N GLN A 11 -27.43 -6.54 6.92
CA GLN A 11 -28.00 -7.21 8.09
C GLN A 11 -26.91 -7.91 8.97
N LEU A 12 -25.81 -7.21 9.21
CA LEU A 12 -24.65 -7.72 9.95
C LEU A 12 -24.68 -7.36 11.44
N HIS A 13 -25.83 -6.99 11.98
CA HIS A 13 -26.01 -6.70 13.41
C HIS A 13 -25.51 -7.87 14.25
N TYR A 14 -24.72 -7.58 15.27
CA TYR A 14 -24.09 -8.57 16.17
C TYR A 14 -23.12 -9.56 15.50
N LYS A 15 -22.90 -9.46 14.19
CA LYS A 15 -21.92 -10.29 13.46
C LYS A 15 -20.55 -9.62 13.35
N VAL A 16 -20.52 -8.29 13.32
CA VAL A 16 -19.27 -7.53 13.29
C VAL A 16 -18.81 -7.31 14.73
N GLN A 17 -17.72 -7.93 15.10
CA GLN A 17 -17.18 -7.89 16.49
C GLN A 17 -15.98 -6.96 16.62
N LEU A 18 -15.33 -6.61 15.52
CA LEU A 18 -14.12 -5.79 15.51
C LEU A 18 -14.05 -4.99 14.20
N ILE A 19 -13.55 -3.77 14.31
CA ILE A 19 -13.18 -2.94 13.16
C ILE A 19 -11.66 -2.75 13.17
N ALA A 20 -10.98 -3.07 12.08
CA ALA A 20 -9.60 -2.71 11.87
C ALA A 20 -9.55 -1.51 10.90
N SER A 21 -8.99 -0.39 11.35
CA SER A 21 -8.90 0.84 10.57
C SER A 21 -7.44 1.25 10.34
N HIS A 22 -7.01 1.19 9.08
CA HIS A 22 -5.71 1.71 8.69
C HIS A 22 -5.67 3.25 8.69
N GLY A 23 -6.79 3.89 8.36
CA GLY A 23 -6.85 5.33 8.12
C GLY A 23 -6.17 5.73 6.80
N HIS A 24 -5.98 7.03 6.59
CA HIS A 24 -5.28 7.59 5.44
C HIS A 24 -3.92 8.16 5.88
N THR A 25 -2.83 7.65 5.30
CA THR A 25 -1.48 8.11 5.65
C THR A 25 -1.25 9.52 5.14
N THR A 26 -1.06 10.46 6.07
CA THR A 26 -0.78 11.88 5.77
C THR A 26 0.69 12.21 5.94
N PHE A 27 1.38 11.48 6.82
CA PHE A 27 2.77 11.70 7.14
C PHE A 27 3.46 10.38 7.44
N HIS A 28 4.65 10.17 6.87
CA HIS A 28 5.38 8.92 7.07
C HIS A 28 6.89 9.14 6.90
N VAL A 29 7.61 9.22 8.03
CA VAL A 29 9.06 9.39 8.08
C VAL A 29 9.64 8.41 9.10
N PRO A 30 9.78 7.12 8.76
CA PRO A 30 10.26 6.08 9.67
C PRO A 30 11.64 6.37 10.25
N SER A 31 12.52 6.99 9.46
CA SER A 31 13.86 7.40 9.93
C SER A 31 13.85 8.36 11.12
N LYS A 32 12.74 9.09 11.31
CA LYS A 32 12.49 9.94 12.47
C LYS A 32 11.53 9.31 13.48
N LYS A 33 11.19 8.03 13.31
CA LYS A 33 10.22 7.28 14.12
C LYS A 33 8.84 7.95 14.13
N MET A 34 8.43 8.53 13.01
CA MET A 34 7.19 9.30 12.90
C MET A 34 6.31 8.77 11.78
N THR A 35 5.04 8.58 12.09
CA THR A 35 3.98 8.27 11.11
C THR A 35 2.66 8.82 11.63
N ALA A 36 1.79 9.27 10.74
CA ALA A 36 0.45 9.72 11.08
C ALA A 36 -0.55 9.28 10.02
N GLN A 37 -1.67 8.77 10.50
CA GLN A 37 -2.80 8.37 9.68
C GLN A 37 -4.05 9.13 10.15
N LEU A 38 -4.79 9.72 9.20
CA LEU A 38 -6.12 10.26 9.45
C LEU A 38 -7.10 9.10 9.64
N GLY A 39 -7.94 9.23 10.64
CA GLY A 39 -8.92 8.22 11.04
C GLY A 39 -8.78 7.95 12.53
N ASN A 40 -9.63 8.60 13.34
CA ASN A 40 -9.61 8.46 14.79
C ASN A 40 -10.35 7.19 15.19
N GLY A 41 -9.63 6.16 15.65
CA GLY A 41 -10.21 4.89 16.09
C GLY A 41 -11.20 5.04 17.26
N ALA A 42 -10.95 5.97 18.19
CA ALA A 42 -11.86 6.22 19.30
C ALA A 42 -13.19 6.82 18.81
N ALA A 43 -13.15 7.73 17.84
CA ALA A 43 -14.35 8.29 17.23
C ALA A 43 -15.14 7.21 16.46
N ILE A 44 -14.45 6.31 15.73
CA ILE A 44 -15.11 5.19 15.06
C ILE A 44 -15.78 4.27 16.09
N ALA A 45 -15.10 3.95 17.20
CA ALA A 45 -15.65 3.10 18.24
C ALA A 45 -16.88 3.75 18.92
N ALA A 46 -16.79 5.03 19.22
CA ALA A 46 -17.92 5.78 19.83
C ALA A 46 -19.14 5.83 18.92
N GLU A 47 -18.93 6.03 17.60
CA GLU A 47 -20.01 6.12 16.61
C GLU A 47 -20.65 4.77 16.31
N THR A 48 -19.88 3.68 16.36
CA THR A 48 -20.34 2.35 15.97
C THR A 48 -20.73 1.45 17.13
N GLY A 49 -20.22 1.72 18.33
CA GLY A 49 -20.34 0.82 19.47
C GLY A 49 -19.52 -0.46 19.34
N ILE A 50 -18.60 -0.54 18.38
CA ILE A 50 -17.80 -1.73 18.08
C ILE A 50 -16.33 -1.46 18.45
N PRO A 51 -15.61 -2.42 19.08
CA PRO A 51 -14.18 -2.30 19.33
C PRO A 51 -13.39 -1.99 18.04
N VAL A 52 -12.39 -1.10 18.13
CA VAL A 52 -11.61 -0.66 16.99
C VAL A 52 -10.12 -0.85 17.24
N VAL A 53 -9.44 -1.51 16.30
CA VAL A 53 -7.99 -1.52 16.20
C VAL A 53 -7.58 -0.51 15.13
N SER A 54 -6.73 0.45 15.50
CA SER A 54 -6.29 1.53 14.61
C SER A 54 -4.81 1.83 14.81
N ASN A 55 -4.28 2.75 14.01
CA ASN A 55 -2.89 3.20 14.11
C ASN A 55 -1.87 2.05 13.94
N LEU A 56 -2.11 1.17 12.99
CA LEU A 56 -1.39 -0.11 12.80
C LEU A 56 0.11 0.08 12.52
N ARG A 57 0.52 1.25 12.01
CA ARG A 57 1.93 1.53 11.65
C ARG A 57 2.76 2.06 12.82
N ALA A 58 2.12 2.72 13.78
CA ALA A 58 2.84 3.50 14.79
C ALA A 58 3.70 2.62 15.69
N LEU A 59 3.23 1.45 16.06
CA LEU A 59 3.96 0.53 16.92
C LEU A 59 5.24 0.02 16.24
N ASP A 60 5.14 -0.41 14.98
CA ASP A 60 6.29 -0.89 14.21
C ASP A 60 7.32 0.23 14.02
N VAL A 61 6.88 1.43 13.65
CA VAL A 61 7.76 2.61 13.50
C VAL A 61 8.43 2.99 14.82
N ALA A 62 7.73 2.91 15.94
CA ALA A 62 8.29 3.19 17.26
C ALA A 62 9.40 2.21 17.64
N PHE A 63 9.26 0.94 17.27
CA PHE A 63 10.30 -0.09 17.43
C PHE A 63 11.43 0.01 16.38
N GLY A 64 11.39 0.97 15.48
CA GLY A 64 12.41 1.18 14.47
C GLY A 64 12.16 0.44 13.15
N GLY A 65 10.98 -0.13 12.97
CA GLY A 65 10.52 -0.70 11.71
C GLY A 65 10.08 0.37 10.71
N GLN A 66 9.74 -0.07 9.51
CA GLN A 66 9.32 0.80 8.42
C GLN A 66 7.83 1.21 8.51
N GLY A 67 7.02 0.49 9.30
CA GLY A 67 5.56 0.70 9.34
C GLY A 67 4.87 0.43 8.00
N ALA A 68 5.62 -0.08 7.04
CA ALA A 68 5.17 -0.39 5.69
C ALA A 68 6.09 -1.48 5.11
N PRO A 69 5.57 -2.33 4.21
CA PRO A 69 4.14 -2.51 3.94
C PRO A 69 3.43 -3.30 5.06
N ILE A 70 2.14 -3.05 5.29
CA ILE A 70 1.32 -3.82 6.26
C ILE A 70 0.79 -5.12 5.62
N VAL A 71 0.48 -5.07 4.34
CA VAL A 71 -0.09 -6.16 3.54
C VAL A 71 0.68 -7.49 3.69
N PRO A 72 2.02 -7.51 3.81
CA PRO A 72 2.78 -8.74 3.98
C PRO A 72 2.38 -9.63 5.15
N VAL A 73 1.87 -9.05 6.23
CA VAL A 73 1.35 -9.85 7.35
C VAL A 73 0.10 -10.63 6.90
N GLY A 74 -0.77 -9.98 6.12
CA GLY A 74 -1.92 -10.63 5.49
C GLY A 74 -1.49 -11.71 4.49
N ASP A 75 -0.53 -11.40 3.62
CA ASP A 75 0.01 -12.35 2.64
C ASP A 75 0.55 -13.61 3.33
N LYS A 76 1.34 -13.44 4.39
CA LYS A 76 1.89 -14.54 5.17
C LYS A 76 0.82 -15.43 5.82
N LEU A 77 -0.27 -14.82 6.29
CA LEU A 77 -1.31 -15.54 7.04
C LEU A 77 -2.40 -16.13 6.13
N LEU A 78 -2.72 -15.45 5.03
CA LEU A 78 -3.85 -15.80 4.16
C LEU A 78 -3.42 -16.51 2.88
N PHE A 79 -2.17 -16.33 2.45
CA PHE A 79 -1.65 -16.83 1.16
C PHE A 79 -0.33 -17.59 1.33
N ALA A 80 -0.18 -18.30 2.47
CA ALA A 80 1.04 -19.05 2.81
C ALA A 80 1.40 -20.15 1.79
N GLU A 81 0.44 -20.63 1.00
CA GLU A 81 0.63 -21.61 -0.06
C GLU A 81 1.36 -21.06 -1.29
N TYR A 82 1.40 -19.71 -1.45
CA TYR A 82 2.10 -19.07 -2.57
C TYR A 82 3.51 -18.64 -2.17
N ASN A 83 4.47 -18.92 -3.04
CA ASN A 83 5.87 -18.53 -2.83
C ASN A 83 6.08 -17.01 -2.90
N TYR A 84 5.26 -16.33 -3.70
CA TYR A 84 5.32 -14.90 -3.93
C TYR A 84 3.92 -14.30 -3.98
N CYS A 85 3.72 -13.18 -3.31
CA CYS A 85 2.53 -12.35 -3.43
C CYS A 85 2.95 -10.99 -4.01
N LEU A 86 2.36 -10.61 -5.14
CA LEU A 86 2.60 -9.34 -5.80
C LEU A 86 1.36 -8.46 -5.67
N ASN A 87 1.52 -7.31 -5.02
CA ASN A 87 0.49 -6.28 -4.93
C ASN A 87 0.83 -5.12 -5.86
N ILE A 88 -0.10 -4.78 -6.77
CA ILE A 88 0.05 -3.68 -7.72
C ILE A 88 -0.96 -2.59 -7.39
N GLY A 89 -0.55 -1.68 -6.50
CA GLY A 89 -1.29 -0.48 -6.12
C GLY A 89 -0.74 0.78 -6.79
N GLY A 90 -0.69 1.88 -6.09
CA GLY A 90 0.03 3.09 -6.52
C GLY A 90 1.53 2.85 -6.64
N ILE A 91 2.06 2.04 -5.73
CA ILE A 91 3.39 1.44 -5.72
C ILE A 91 3.20 -0.08 -5.79
N ALA A 92 4.01 -0.78 -6.57
CA ALA A 92 4.05 -2.23 -6.58
C ALA A 92 4.97 -2.75 -5.48
N ASN A 93 4.51 -3.73 -4.71
CA ASN A 93 5.32 -4.40 -3.71
C ASN A 93 5.18 -5.93 -3.82
N ILE A 94 6.21 -6.62 -3.35
CA ILE A 94 6.27 -8.08 -3.35
C ILE A 94 6.56 -8.58 -1.94
N SER A 95 5.97 -9.71 -1.59
CA SER A 95 6.32 -10.49 -0.42
C SER A 95 6.65 -11.93 -0.82
N SER A 96 7.53 -12.57 -0.06
CA SER A 96 7.98 -13.94 -0.33
C SER A 96 8.13 -14.74 0.96
N THR A 97 7.63 -15.98 0.92
CA THR A 97 7.81 -17.00 1.95
C THR A 97 8.90 -18.01 1.59
N ARG A 98 9.52 -17.88 0.41
CA ARG A 98 10.44 -18.88 -0.15
C ARG A 98 11.78 -18.98 0.57
N HIS A 99 12.16 -17.95 1.30
CA HIS A 99 13.40 -17.90 2.07
C HIS A 99 13.13 -18.28 3.54
N SER A 100 14.18 -18.60 4.28
CA SER A 100 14.10 -18.87 5.73
C SER A 100 13.49 -17.68 6.50
N GLU A 101 13.66 -16.47 5.95
CA GLU A 101 13.06 -15.25 6.45
C GLU A 101 11.97 -14.76 5.49
N TYR A 102 10.89 -14.24 6.07
CA TYR A 102 9.84 -13.59 5.30
C TYR A 102 10.34 -12.24 4.78
N ILE A 103 10.38 -12.09 3.45
CA ILE A 103 10.91 -10.90 2.79
C ILE A 103 9.74 -10.12 2.19
N SER A 104 9.76 -8.79 2.36
CA SER A 104 8.83 -7.89 1.68
C SER A 104 9.47 -6.54 1.40
N PHE A 105 9.22 -5.99 0.21
CA PHE A 105 9.71 -4.68 -0.19
C PHE A 105 8.94 -4.10 -1.37
N ASP A 106 9.04 -2.77 -1.54
CA ASP A 106 8.51 -2.09 -2.72
C ASP A 106 9.40 -2.35 -3.93
N ILE A 107 8.78 -2.63 -5.08
CA ILE A 107 9.49 -2.94 -6.33
C ILE A 107 9.71 -1.65 -7.13
N CYS A 108 8.61 -0.98 -7.49
CA CYS A 108 8.62 0.20 -8.36
C CYS A 108 7.34 1.03 -8.19
N PRO A 109 7.33 2.30 -8.64
CA PRO A 109 6.09 3.02 -8.87
C PRO A 109 5.21 2.25 -9.85
N ALA A 110 3.90 2.29 -9.64
CA ALA A 110 2.94 1.61 -10.51
C ALA A 110 1.79 2.57 -10.89
N ASN A 111 0.56 2.31 -10.46
CA ASN A 111 -0.59 3.10 -10.92
C ASN A 111 -0.49 4.59 -10.62
N ARG A 112 0.26 5.00 -9.59
CA ARG A 112 0.48 6.42 -9.32
C ARG A 112 1.12 7.15 -10.50
N VAL A 113 2.22 6.60 -11.04
CA VAL A 113 2.91 7.18 -12.18
C VAL A 113 2.11 6.97 -13.47
N LEU A 114 1.52 5.79 -13.65
CA LEU A 114 0.70 5.50 -14.83
C LEU A 114 -0.50 6.43 -14.93
N ASN A 115 -1.22 6.69 -13.81
CA ASN A 115 -2.36 7.60 -13.81
C ASN A 115 -1.91 9.06 -14.04
N MET A 116 -0.80 9.48 -13.40
CA MET A 116 -0.22 10.81 -13.67
C MET A 116 0.10 11.01 -15.16
N LEU A 117 0.59 9.98 -15.84
CA LEU A 117 0.86 10.04 -17.29
C LEU A 117 -0.45 10.05 -18.11
N ALA A 118 -1.45 9.28 -17.69
CA ALA A 118 -2.76 9.28 -18.33
C ALA A 118 -3.47 10.65 -18.19
N GLU A 119 -3.36 11.30 -17.03
CA GLU A 119 -3.88 12.64 -16.79
C GLU A 119 -3.31 13.70 -17.74
N LYS A 120 -2.02 13.59 -18.12
CA LYS A 120 -1.39 14.49 -19.09
C LYS A 120 -2.05 14.46 -20.48
N ILE A 121 -2.79 13.43 -20.79
CA ILE A 121 -3.56 13.29 -22.03
C ILE A 121 -5.07 13.33 -21.79
N GLY A 122 -5.50 13.84 -20.63
CA GLY A 122 -6.91 14.04 -20.28
C GLY A 122 -7.66 12.77 -19.92
N LYS A 123 -6.97 11.72 -19.47
CA LYS A 123 -7.57 10.47 -18.97
C LYS A 123 -7.31 10.32 -17.48
N GLU A 124 -8.27 9.81 -16.74
CA GLU A 124 -8.12 9.52 -15.31
C GLU A 124 -7.13 8.36 -15.07
N TYR A 125 -7.16 7.36 -15.93
CA TYR A 125 -6.26 6.21 -15.92
C TYR A 125 -6.20 5.55 -17.31
N ASP A 126 -5.29 4.60 -17.49
CA ASP A 126 -5.17 3.81 -18.71
C ASP A 126 -6.09 2.58 -18.64
N ASN A 127 -7.28 2.68 -19.20
CA ASN A 127 -8.27 1.61 -19.17
C ASN A 127 -7.75 0.38 -19.95
N ASN A 128 -7.67 -0.76 -19.27
CA ASN A 128 -7.15 -2.03 -19.81
C ASN A 128 -5.71 -1.95 -20.40
N GLY A 129 -4.94 -0.89 -20.12
CA GLY A 129 -3.62 -0.70 -20.69
C GLY A 129 -3.63 -0.35 -22.19
N ASP A 130 -4.73 0.21 -22.70
CA ASP A 130 -4.89 0.48 -24.14
C ASP A 130 -3.97 1.60 -24.61
N ILE A 131 -3.73 2.62 -23.79
CA ILE A 131 -2.78 3.71 -24.08
C ILE A 131 -1.37 3.12 -24.18
N ALA A 132 -0.95 2.37 -23.16
CA ALA A 132 0.36 1.74 -23.13
C ALA A 132 0.56 0.79 -24.32
N ARG A 133 -0.46 0.00 -24.68
CA ARG A 133 -0.42 -0.93 -25.81
C ARG A 133 -0.28 -0.23 -27.14
N SER A 134 -0.84 0.97 -27.29
CA SER A 134 -0.72 1.78 -28.52
C SER A 134 0.66 2.45 -28.66
N GLY A 135 1.43 2.47 -27.61
CA GLY A 135 2.74 3.12 -27.58
C GLY A 135 3.88 2.24 -28.12
N THR A 136 5.08 2.82 -28.12
CA THR A 136 6.33 2.15 -28.50
C THR A 136 7.31 2.19 -27.35
N ILE A 137 7.96 1.06 -27.07
CA ILE A 137 9.01 1.00 -26.03
C ILE A 137 10.18 1.90 -26.43
N LYS A 138 10.52 2.83 -25.55
CA LYS A 138 11.72 3.69 -25.69
C LYS A 138 12.87 3.05 -24.91
N THR A 139 13.70 2.29 -25.62
CA THR A 139 14.79 1.51 -25.02
C THR A 139 15.74 2.36 -24.18
N ASP A 140 16.10 3.55 -24.66
CA ASP A 140 17.01 4.45 -23.94
C ASP A 140 16.41 4.93 -22.59
N LEU A 141 15.10 5.22 -22.59
CA LEU A 141 14.39 5.58 -21.37
C LEU A 141 14.33 4.39 -20.39
N LEU A 142 14.00 3.21 -20.88
CA LEU A 142 13.96 1.99 -20.07
C LEU A 142 15.32 1.72 -19.43
N GLN A 143 16.42 1.86 -20.18
CA GLN A 143 17.76 1.71 -19.63
C GLN A 143 18.06 2.73 -18.54
N LYS A 144 17.71 4.00 -18.73
CA LYS A 144 17.88 5.05 -17.72
C LYS A 144 17.06 4.78 -16.45
N LEU A 145 15.84 4.30 -16.59
CA LEU A 145 15.00 3.95 -15.44
C LEU A 145 15.57 2.75 -14.65
N ASN A 146 16.10 1.76 -15.34
CA ASN A 146 16.63 0.54 -14.71
C ASN A 146 17.92 0.78 -13.90
N VAL A 147 18.62 1.88 -14.12
CA VAL A 147 19.85 2.22 -13.37
C VAL A 147 19.63 3.20 -12.22
N LEU A 148 18.38 3.51 -11.87
CA LEU A 148 18.09 4.34 -10.70
C LEU A 148 18.61 3.66 -9.43
N ASP A 149 19.24 4.43 -8.55
CA ASP A 149 19.88 3.96 -7.31
C ASP A 149 18.97 3.06 -6.45
N TYR A 150 17.68 3.32 -6.46
CA TYR A 150 16.71 2.52 -5.73
C TYR A 150 16.78 1.03 -6.10
N TYR A 151 16.97 0.71 -7.37
CA TYR A 151 16.96 -0.69 -7.82
C TYR A 151 18.20 -1.46 -7.39
N ALA A 152 19.31 -0.77 -7.15
CA ALA A 152 20.55 -1.35 -6.62
C ALA A 152 20.53 -1.56 -5.10
N GLN A 153 19.59 -0.98 -4.37
CA GLN A 153 19.51 -1.11 -2.92
C GLN A 153 19.10 -2.53 -2.50
N ALA A 154 19.71 -3.01 -1.43
CA ALA A 154 19.30 -4.26 -0.78
C ALA A 154 17.93 -4.11 -0.12
N TYR A 155 17.24 -5.23 0.04
CA TYR A 155 15.99 -5.29 0.81
C TYR A 155 16.31 -5.49 2.32
N PRO A 156 15.38 -5.11 3.27
CA PRO A 156 14.09 -4.47 2.99
C PRO A 156 14.23 -3.01 2.56
N LYS A 157 13.44 -2.60 1.58
CA LYS A 157 13.42 -1.22 1.05
C LYS A 157 12.00 -0.76 0.75
N SER A 158 11.75 0.55 0.83
CA SER A 158 10.45 1.13 0.52
C SER A 158 10.60 2.42 -0.30
N LEU A 159 9.56 2.75 -1.05
CA LEU A 159 9.49 3.95 -1.87
C LEU A 159 8.70 5.05 -1.15
N ALA A 160 9.21 6.27 -1.25
CA ALA A 160 8.42 7.44 -0.89
C ALA A 160 7.27 7.64 -1.89
N ASN A 161 6.20 8.26 -1.41
CA ASN A 161 5.04 8.56 -2.25
C ASN A 161 5.37 9.49 -3.43
N SER A 162 6.39 10.33 -3.30
CA SER A 162 6.84 11.24 -4.36
C SER A 162 7.76 10.58 -5.40
N PHE A 163 8.26 9.38 -5.14
CA PHE A 163 9.17 8.73 -6.07
C PHE A 163 8.52 8.49 -7.44
N GLY A 164 9.11 9.10 -8.46
CA GLY A 164 8.65 9.03 -9.84
C GLY A 164 7.55 10.03 -10.22
N THR A 165 7.14 10.92 -9.30
CA THR A 165 6.17 12.00 -9.59
C THR A 165 6.77 13.39 -9.53
N ASP A 166 7.99 13.53 -8.98
CA ASP A 166 8.76 14.76 -8.90
C ASP A 166 9.69 14.93 -10.13
#